data_6dfe0ea4056ff600558ef93dbaa6ed8d
#
_entry.id   6dfe0ea4056ff600558ef93dbaa6ed8d
#
_cell.length_a   1.000
_cell.length_b   1.000
_cell.length_c   1.000
_cell.angle_alpha   90.00
_cell.angle_beta   90.00
_cell.angle_gamma   90.00
#
_symmetry.space_group_name_H-M   'P 1'
#
loop_
_entity.id
_entity.type
_entity.pdbx_description
1 polymer ?
#
loop_
_entity_poly.entity_id
_entity_poly.type
_entity_poly.pdbx_seq_one_letter_code
_entity_poly.pdbx_strand_id
1 'polypeptide(L)'
;MKKVLLWMFALSALVLSACGGSSNSNAVTTLAPVPPEYAGKTNPLGADAAIAGADVFITNCDACHGPQGHGDGQASAALDPAPKNLPELARTVGDDYLFWRIAVGKDGTSMVAWKGVLTDEQIWQTVAFIRALK
;
A
#
# COMPACT_ATOMS: atom_id res chain seq x y z
N MET A 1 79.00 27.85 -17.55
CA MET A 1 79.31 27.37 -16.19
C MET A 1 77.97 27.35 -15.39
N LYS A 2 77.76 26.24 -14.72
CA LYS A 2 76.70 26.02 -13.69
C LYS A 2 75.28 25.73 -14.19
N LYS A 3 75.12 24.48 -14.45
CA LYS A 3 74.42 23.38 -13.74
C LYS A 3 72.97 23.69 -13.41
N VAL A 4 72.18 23.15 -14.30
CA VAL A 4 70.72 22.88 -14.20
C VAL A 4 70.52 21.85 -13.11
N LEU A 5 69.59 22.11 -12.22
CA LEU A 5 69.03 21.08 -11.35
C LEU A 5 67.54 20.96 -11.62
N LEU A 6 67.20 19.90 -12.34
CA LEU A 6 65.88 19.45 -12.55
C LEU A 6 65.30 19.00 -11.21
N TRP A 7 64.18 19.59 -10.81
CA TRP A 7 63.28 18.99 -9.82
C TRP A 7 61.97 18.70 -10.49
N MET A 8 61.78 17.43 -10.74
CA MET A 8 60.52 16.86 -11.18
C MET A 8 59.56 16.83 -9.99
N PHE A 9 58.58 17.67 -10.01
CA PHE A 9 57.40 17.49 -9.15
C PHE A 9 56.40 16.61 -9.88
N ALA A 10 56.37 15.35 -9.48
CA ALA A 10 55.36 14.42 -9.85
C ALA A 10 54.06 14.83 -9.13
N LEU A 11 53.16 15.49 -9.86
CA LEU A 11 51.82 15.79 -9.40
C LEU A 11 50.95 14.53 -9.50
N SER A 12 50.87 13.82 -8.37
CA SER A 12 49.98 12.66 -8.24
C SER A 12 48.55 13.16 -8.19
N ALA A 13 47.85 13.09 -9.32
CA ALA A 13 46.42 13.36 -9.40
C ALA A 13 45.65 12.22 -8.73
N LEU A 14 45.20 12.45 -7.50
CA LEU A 14 44.29 11.56 -6.79
C LEU A 14 42.91 11.71 -7.37
N VAL A 15 42.55 10.83 -8.30
CA VAL A 15 41.18 10.76 -8.83
C VAL A 15 40.29 10.11 -7.76
N LEU A 16 39.58 10.92 -6.98
CA LEU A 16 38.48 10.42 -6.15
C LEU A 16 37.35 10.05 -7.10
N SER A 17 37.24 8.79 -7.44
CA SER A 17 36.02 8.22 -8.01
C SER A 17 34.95 8.23 -6.92
N ALA A 18 34.15 9.29 -6.88
CA ALA A 18 32.90 9.29 -6.15
C ALA A 18 31.92 8.34 -6.87
N CYS A 19 31.90 7.09 -6.44
CA CYS A 19 30.77 6.20 -6.75
C CYS A 19 29.52 6.79 -6.11
N GLY A 20 28.83 7.63 -6.84
CA GLY A 20 27.45 8.02 -6.56
C GLY A 20 26.58 6.78 -6.72
N GLY A 21 26.43 6.00 -5.66
CA GLY A 21 25.41 4.97 -5.59
C GLY A 21 24.05 5.64 -5.64
N SER A 22 23.42 5.68 -6.81
CA SER A 22 21.99 5.87 -6.93
C SER A 22 21.33 4.71 -6.21
N SER A 23 20.98 4.94 -4.95
CA SER A 23 20.06 4.08 -4.23
C SER A 23 18.70 4.22 -4.90
N ASN A 24 18.46 3.43 -5.95
CA ASN A 24 17.12 3.15 -6.41
C ASN A 24 16.46 2.37 -5.27
N SER A 25 15.95 3.11 -4.31
CA SER A 25 15.02 2.61 -3.30
C SER A 25 13.70 2.31 -4.01
N ASN A 26 13.66 1.21 -4.76
CA ASN A 26 12.40 0.50 -4.95
C ASN A 26 12.04 -0.01 -3.55
N ALA A 27 11.46 0.86 -2.76
CA ALA A 27 10.81 0.46 -1.53
C ALA A 27 9.66 -0.46 -1.95
N VAL A 28 9.95 -1.75 -2.00
CA VAL A 28 8.90 -2.77 -1.98
C VAL A 28 8.15 -2.47 -0.69
N THR A 29 7.00 -1.83 -0.82
CA THR A 29 6.13 -1.56 0.32
C THR A 29 5.67 -2.92 0.83
N THR A 30 6.43 -3.49 1.76
CA THR A 30 6.10 -4.77 2.37
C THR A 30 4.81 -4.57 3.14
N LEU A 31 3.78 -5.30 2.76
CA LEU A 31 2.52 -5.27 3.49
C LEU A 31 2.76 -5.79 4.91
N ALA A 32 2.13 -5.17 5.90
CA ALA A 32 2.22 -5.65 7.26
C ALA A 32 1.63 -7.07 7.36
N PRO A 33 2.23 -7.97 8.15
CA PRO A 33 1.69 -9.30 8.36
C PRO A 33 0.32 -9.23 9.04
N VAL A 34 -0.57 -10.16 8.67
CA VAL A 34 -1.89 -10.28 9.30
C VAL A 34 -1.69 -10.75 10.75
N PRO A 35 -2.28 -10.08 11.73
CA PRO A 35 -2.20 -10.50 13.12
C PRO A 35 -2.82 -11.88 13.34
N PRO A 36 -2.31 -12.67 14.31
CA PRO A 36 -2.74 -14.06 14.52
C PRO A 36 -4.26 -14.24 14.69
N GLU A 37 -4.94 -13.27 15.29
CA GLU A 37 -6.39 -13.29 15.51
C GLU A 37 -7.22 -13.15 14.23
N TYR A 38 -6.61 -12.68 13.15
CA TYR A 38 -7.22 -12.55 11.82
C TYR A 38 -6.66 -13.57 10.83
N ALA A 39 -5.44 -14.04 11.05
CA ALA A 39 -4.71 -14.88 10.09
C ALA A 39 -5.47 -16.15 9.70
N GLY A 40 -5.46 -16.45 8.40
CA GLY A 40 -6.08 -17.66 7.85
C GLY A 40 -7.61 -17.61 7.75
N LYS A 41 -8.26 -16.49 8.10
CA LYS A 41 -9.70 -16.35 7.90
C LYS A 41 -10.01 -16.26 6.41
N THR A 42 -11.02 -16.97 5.98
CA THR A 42 -11.58 -16.91 4.63
C THR A 42 -13.00 -16.37 4.70
N ASN A 43 -13.44 -15.74 3.63
CA ASN A 43 -14.81 -15.22 3.59
C ASN A 43 -15.82 -16.37 3.72
N PRO A 44 -16.66 -16.40 4.76
CA PRO A 44 -17.64 -17.46 4.94
C PRO A 44 -18.88 -17.29 4.06
N LEU A 45 -19.01 -16.14 3.38
CA LEU A 45 -20.17 -15.80 2.56
C LEU A 45 -19.96 -16.25 1.12
N GLY A 46 -21.05 -16.58 0.43
CA GLY A 46 -21.04 -16.90 -0.99
C GLY A 46 -20.78 -15.68 -1.89
N ALA A 47 -20.61 -15.93 -3.19
CA ALA A 47 -20.34 -14.88 -4.18
C ALA A 47 -21.44 -13.80 -4.24
N ASP A 48 -22.68 -14.16 -3.95
CA ASP A 48 -23.83 -13.23 -3.94
C ASP A 48 -23.69 -12.13 -2.87
N ALA A 49 -22.86 -12.35 -1.85
CA ALA A 49 -22.57 -11.35 -0.84
C ALA A 49 -21.94 -10.06 -1.42
N ALA A 50 -21.33 -10.14 -2.60
CA ALA A 50 -20.78 -8.98 -3.29
C ALA A 50 -21.84 -7.92 -3.64
N ILE A 51 -23.09 -8.34 -3.87
CA ILE A 51 -24.20 -7.42 -4.17
C ILE A 51 -24.49 -6.54 -2.95
N ALA A 52 -24.68 -7.16 -1.78
CA ALA A 52 -24.87 -6.41 -0.53
C ALA A 52 -23.61 -5.62 -0.15
N GLY A 53 -22.43 -6.16 -0.43
CA GLY A 53 -21.14 -5.49 -0.22
C GLY A 53 -20.97 -4.22 -1.04
N ALA A 54 -21.57 -4.14 -2.22
CA ALA A 54 -21.55 -2.94 -3.04
C ALA A 54 -22.22 -1.75 -2.31
N ASP A 55 -23.37 -1.97 -1.70
CA ASP A 55 -24.08 -0.93 -0.97
C ASP A 55 -23.30 -0.43 0.26
N VAL A 56 -22.68 -1.37 0.99
CA VAL A 56 -21.80 -1.04 2.12
C VAL A 56 -20.59 -0.24 1.65
N PHE A 57 -19.98 -0.65 0.55
CA PHE A 57 -18.78 0.00 -0.02
C PHE A 57 -19.07 1.41 -0.52
N ILE A 58 -20.15 1.59 -1.29
CA ILE A 58 -20.54 2.89 -1.83
C ILE A 58 -20.85 3.87 -0.68
N THR A 59 -21.49 3.40 0.37
CA THR A 59 -21.85 4.25 1.50
C THR A 59 -20.66 4.69 2.35
N ASN A 60 -19.66 3.80 2.53
CA ASN A 60 -18.63 3.98 3.55
C ASN A 60 -17.20 4.12 3.00
N CYS A 61 -16.94 3.66 1.79
CA CYS A 61 -15.57 3.50 1.28
C CYS A 61 -15.32 4.33 0.02
N ASP A 62 -16.37 4.57 -0.79
CA ASP A 62 -16.31 5.22 -2.11
C ASP A 62 -15.62 6.60 -2.07
N ALA A 63 -15.91 7.40 -1.06
CA ALA A 63 -15.37 8.76 -0.96
C ALA A 63 -13.83 8.80 -1.07
N CYS A 64 -13.15 7.78 -0.55
CA CYS A 64 -11.69 7.66 -0.60
C CYS A 64 -11.23 6.70 -1.70
N HIS A 65 -11.88 5.52 -1.80
CA HIS A 65 -11.41 4.47 -2.69
C HIS A 65 -11.96 4.57 -4.12
N GLY A 66 -12.98 5.38 -4.35
CA GLY A 66 -13.70 5.46 -5.61
C GLY A 66 -14.62 4.27 -5.87
N PRO A 67 -15.64 4.40 -6.75
CA PRO A 67 -16.67 3.38 -6.96
C PRO A 67 -16.12 2.07 -7.53
N GLN A 68 -14.96 2.12 -8.20
CA GLN A 68 -14.26 0.96 -8.73
C GLN A 68 -13.09 0.51 -7.82
N GLY A 69 -12.90 1.19 -6.68
CA GLY A 69 -11.84 0.88 -5.73
C GLY A 69 -10.42 1.21 -6.21
N HIS A 70 -10.26 2.08 -7.20
CA HIS A 70 -8.93 2.43 -7.75
C HIS A 70 -8.12 3.40 -6.87
N GLY A 71 -8.70 3.86 -5.76
CA GLY A 71 -8.06 4.85 -4.89
C GLY A 71 -8.23 6.28 -5.40
N ASP A 72 -9.20 6.51 -6.27
CA ASP A 72 -9.48 7.73 -6.99
C ASP A 72 -10.79 8.42 -6.54
N GLY A 73 -11.28 8.08 -5.35
CA GLY A 73 -12.43 8.74 -4.75
C GLY A 73 -12.20 10.26 -4.62
N GLN A 74 -13.29 11.01 -4.55
CA GLN A 74 -13.21 12.47 -4.53
C GLN A 74 -12.37 13.06 -3.38
N ALA A 75 -12.21 12.32 -2.27
CA ALA A 75 -11.37 12.73 -1.15
C ALA A 75 -9.91 12.30 -1.32
N SER A 76 -9.58 11.42 -2.27
CA SER A 76 -8.25 10.79 -2.40
C SER A 76 -7.12 11.78 -2.60
N ALA A 77 -7.37 12.85 -3.35
CA ALA A 77 -6.34 13.87 -3.67
C ALA A 77 -5.83 14.63 -2.43
N ALA A 78 -6.59 14.63 -1.33
CA ALA A 78 -6.22 15.27 -0.07
C ALA A 78 -5.56 14.30 0.93
N LEU A 79 -5.40 13.03 0.57
CA LEU A 79 -4.92 12.00 1.48
C LEU A 79 -3.46 11.62 1.21
N ASP A 80 -2.67 11.59 2.29
CA ASP A 80 -1.29 11.10 2.28
C ASP A 80 -1.10 10.08 3.42
N PRO A 81 -0.74 8.82 3.10
CA PRO A 81 -0.63 8.26 1.76
C PRO A 81 -1.98 8.14 1.04
N ALA A 82 -1.95 8.20 -0.28
CA ALA A 82 -3.12 7.97 -1.10
C ALA A 82 -3.75 6.59 -0.86
N PRO A 83 -5.09 6.45 -1.01
CA PRO A 83 -5.76 5.17 -0.92
C PRO A 83 -5.22 4.15 -1.93
N LYS A 84 -5.18 2.88 -1.53
CA LYS A 84 -4.70 1.80 -2.40
C LYS A 84 -5.70 1.49 -3.51
N ASN A 85 -5.17 1.07 -4.68
CA ASN A 85 -5.94 0.40 -5.70
C ASN A 85 -6.35 -0.98 -5.16
N LEU A 86 -7.63 -1.15 -4.84
CA LEU A 86 -8.16 -2.35 -4.20
C LEU A 86 -8.20 -3.56 -5.15
N PRO A 87 -8.59 -3.45 -6.42
CA PRO A 87 -8.44 -4.53 -7.39
C PRO A 87 -7.03 -5.11 -7.44
N GLU A 88 -6.01 -4.28 -7.48
CA GLU A 88 -4.61 -4.72 -7.48
C GLU A 88 -4.21 -5.37 -6.16
N LEU A 89 -4.55 -4.74 -5.04
CA LEU A 89 -4.27 -5.27 -3.71
C LEU A 89 -4.92 -6.63 -3.51
N ALA A 90 -6.19 -6.77 -3.89
CA ALA A 90 -6.95 -7.99 -3.74
C ALA A 90 -6.33 -9.20 -4.45
N ARG A 91 -5.57 -9.00 -5.54
CA ARG A 91 -4.85 -10.09 -6.21
C ARG A 91 -3.63 -10.59 -5.45
N THR A 92 -3.14 -9.83 -4.49
CA THR A 92 -1.88 -10.10 -3.79
C THR A 92 -2.05 -10.54 -2.33
N VAL A 93 -3.25 -10.38 -1.76
CA VAL A 93 -3.52 -10.67 -0.35
C VAL A 93 -4.68 -11.65 -0.16
N GLY A 94 -4.75 -12.30 1.00
CA GLY A 94 -5.87 -13.15 1.41
C GLY A 94 -7.09 -12.33 1.89
N ASP A 95 -8.21 -13.05 2.10
CA ASP A 95 -9.43 -12.43 2.66
C ASP A 95 -9.22 -11.95 4.08
N ASP A 96 -8.38 -12.67 4.84
CA ASP A 96 -7.95 -12.29 6.18
C ASP A 96 -7.30 -10.91 6.24
N TYR A 97 -6.45 -10.60 5.26
CA TYR A 97 -5.83 -9.28 5.17
C TYR A 97 -6.86 -8.19 4.88
N LEU A 98 -7.77 -8.41 3.93
CA LEU A 98 -8.80 -7.45 3.57
C LEU A 98 -9.75 -7.22 4.76
N PHE A 99 -10.24 -8.31 5.37
CA PHE A 99 -11.09 -8.22 6.55
C PHE A 99 -10.40 -7.46 7.69
N TRP A 100 -9.17 -7.83 8.01
CA TRP A 100 -8.40 -7.15 9.05
C TRP A 100 -8.27 -5.67 8.79
N ARG A 101 -7.89 -5.27 7.57
CA ARG A 101 -7.71 -3.85 7.24
C ARG A 101 -9.00 -3.05 7.32
N ILE A 102 -10.13 -3.61 6.92
CA ILE A 102 -11.43 -2.96 7.10
C ILE A 102 -11.78 -2.89 8.58
N ALA A 103 -11.64 -4.00 9.31
CA ALA A 103 -12.01 -4.05 10.72
C ALA A 103 -11.21 -3.06 11.59
N VAL A 104 -9.90 -2.98 11.39
CA VAL A 104 -8.97 -2.25 12.28
C VAL A 104 -8.52 -0.91 11.72
N GLY A 105 -8.70 -0.68 10.41
CA GLY A 105 -8.14 0.48 9.73
C GLY A 105 -6.64 0.34 9.49
N LYS A 106 -5.97 1.47 9.27
CA LYS A 106 -4.52 1.51 9.04
C LYS A 106 -3.90 2.71 9.73
N ASP A 107 -3.13 2.45 10.78
CA ASP A 107 -2.42 3.49 11.52
C ASP A 107 -1.55 4.36 10.59
N GLY A 108 -1.49 5.64 10.93
CA GLY A 108 -0.75 6.63 10.16
C GLY A 108 -1.39 6.98 8.81
N THR A 109 -2.67 6.63 8.62
CA THR A 109 -3.45 6.99 7.42
C THR A 109 -4.86 7.45 7.80
N SER A 110 -5.60 7.95 6.82
CA SER A 110 -7.01 8.32 7.00
C SER A 110 -7.98 7.12 7.00
N MET A 111 -7.49 5.89 6.82
CA MET A 111 -8.33 4.70 6.86
C MET A 111 -8.67 4.33 8.30
N VAL A 112 -9.88 4.66 8.72
CA VAL A 112 -10.40 4.38 10.07
C VAL A 112 -10.81 2.92 10.26
N ALA A 113 -10.93 2.49 11.53
CA ALA A 113 -11.47 1.19 11.89
C ALA A 113 -12.99 1.16 11.71
N TRP A 114 -13.48 0.08 11.10
CA TRP A 114 -14.93 -0.11 10.89
C TRP A 114 -15.56 -1.13 11.85
N LYS A 115 -14.74 -1.90 12.57
CA LYS A 115 -15.28 -2.79 13.62
C LYS A 115 -15.97 -1.97 14.70
N GLY A 116 -17.22 -2.36 15.01
CA GLY A 116 -18.09 -1.61 15.93
C GLY A 116 -18.99 -0.57 15.23
N VAL A 117 -18.70 -0.23 13.97
CA VAL A 117 -19.58 0.57 13.10
C VAL A 117 -20.30 -0.36 12.12
N LEU A 118 -19.54 -1.25 11.47
CA LEU A 118 -20.07 -2.32 10.63
C LEU A 118 -20.07 -3.63 11.41
N THR A 119 -21.04 -4.50 11.11
CA THR A 119 -21.03 -5.89 11.58
C THR A 119 -19.93 -6.69 10.86
N ASP A 120 -19.48 -7.80 11.45
CA ASP A 120 -18.52 -8.70 10.78
C ASP A 120 -19.08 -9.20 9.44
N GLU A 121 -20.40 -9.43 9.34
CA GLU A 121 -21.05 -9.82 8.08
C GLU A 121 -20.92 -8.72 7.02
N GLN A 122 -21.18 -7.46 7.38
CA GLN A 122 -21.02 -6.34 6.44
C GLN A 122 -19.58 -6.16 5.99
N ILE A 123 -18.60 -6.41 6.87
CA ILE A 123 -17.18 -6.40 6.51
C ILE A 123 -16.90 -7.53 5.50
N TRP A 124 -17.43 -8.75 5.73
CA TRP A 124 -17.26 -9.86 4.79
C TRP A 124 -17.97 -9.63 3.45
N GLN A 125 -19.13 -8.99 3.45
CA GLN A 125 -19.80 -8.55 2.23
C GLN A 125 -18.94 -7.57 1.45
N THR A 126 -18.32 -6.61 2.15
CA THR A 126 -17.39 -5.65 1.55
C THR A 126 -16.16 -6.36 0.97
N VAL A 127 -15.60 -7.36 1.66
CA VAL A 127 -14.51 -8.20 1.11
C VAL A 127 -14.94 -8.91 -0.17
N ALA A 128 -16.15 -9.50 -0.19
CA ALA A 128 -16.69 -10.14 -1.40
C ALA A 128 -16.82 -9.15 -2.56
N PHE A 129 -17.30 -7.94 -2.31
CA PHE A 129 -17.38 -6.89 -3.32
C PHE A 129 -16.00 -6.51 -3.85
N ILE A 130 -15.01 -6.25 -2.98
CA ILE A 130 -13.64 -5.92 -3.38
C ILE A 130 -13.02 -7.03 -4.26
N ARG A 131 -13.30 -8.30 -3.97
CA ARG A 131 -12.87 -9.43 -4.81
C ARG A 131 -13.51 -9.45 -6.19
N ALA A 132 -14.70 -8.89 -6.34
CA ALA A 132 -15.41 -8.81 -7.61
C ALA A 132 -14.97 -7.62 -8.48
N LEU A 133 -14.28 -6.64 -7.92
CA LEU A 133 -13.73 -5.49 -8.64
C LEU A 133 -12.65 -5.94 -9.65
N LYS A 134 -12.50 -5.18 -10.75
CA LYS A 134 -11.58 -5.52 -11.87
C LYS A 134 -10.51 -4.45 -12.05
#